data_1c9b92c9429b55143e3938e3ff2fe6f6
#
_entry.id   1c9b92c9429b55143e3938e3ff2fe6f6
#
_cell.length_a   1.000
_cell.length_b   1.000
_cell.length_c   1.000
_cell.angle_alpha   90.00
_cell.angle_beta   90.00
_cell.angle_gamma   90.00
#
_symmetry.space_group_name_H-M   'P 1'
#
loop_
_entity.id
_entity.type
_entity.pdbx_description
1 polymer ?
#
loop_
_entity_poly.entity_id
_entity_poly.type
_entity_poly.pdbx_seq_one_letter_code
_entity_poly.pdbx_strand_id
1 'polypeptide(L)'
;IMKIALFGATGFVGSYIVDELINKGHKPIILLRKNSEKKLIQSSECKIIQGDINDMDAINKTIEGTDAVIYCIGIIREFPKKGITYENLHFHGAKRCIDSAKILGINRFILMSANGAKIDGTGYQETKHLAEEYLKYTNLDWTIFRPSLIFGNPRSNDRPEFCTQLKKDMLSLPIPAPNFFNGLNPLNAGKFAMSPIHVNNVAAFFVKSIEMETTIKKTYHLGGIAYYWKDIILTIAKACEKKKWTIPAPAFAIKIIASLLGRFSWFPITKDQITMLLEGNVCDSSETFNFFNIEPTPFNTETLDYLKN
;
A
#
# COMPACT_ATOMS: atom_id res chain seq x y z
N ILE A 1 -6.98 -12.47 22.93
CA ILE A 1 -7.61 -11.18 22.54
C ILE A 1 -6.64 -10.06 22.86
N MET A 2 -6.14 -9.35 21.85
CA MET A 2 -5.21 -8.23 22.00
C MET A 2 -5.88 -6.92 21.61
N LYS A 3 -5.43 -5.81 22.20
CA LYS A 3 -5.80 -4.43 21.79
C LYS A 3 -4.74 -3.92 20.84
N ILE A 4 -5.11 -3.51 19.64
CA ILE A 4 -4.18 -3.12 18.59
C ILE A 4 -4.42 -1.68 18.17
N ALA A 5 -3.41 -0.82 18.37
CA ALA A 5 -3.43 0.52 17.84
C ALA A 5 -3.21 0.48 16.31
N LEU A 6 -4.13 1.05 15.53
CA LEU A 6 -4.06 1.02 14.07
C LEU A 6 -4.12 2.42 13.48
N PHE A 7 -3.07 2.79 12.77
CA PHE A 7 -2.95 4.04 12.03
C PHE A 7 -3.09 3.78 10.53
N GLY A 8 -4.14 4.34 9.92
CA GLY A 8 -4.47 4.16 8.51
C GLY A 8 -5.69 3.28 8.22
N ALA A 9 -6.53 3.00 9.22
CA ALA A 9 -7.70 2.13 9.15
C ALA A 9 -8.71 2.47 8.04
N THR A 10 -8.85 3.73 7.66
CA THR A 10 -9.77 4.19 6.60
C THR A 10 -9.22 4.04 5.19
N GLY A 11 -7.94 3.70 5.05
CA GLY A 11 -7.30 3.43 3.77
C GLY A 11 -7.73 2.09 3.16
N PHE A 12 -7.28 1.82 1.93
CA PHE A 12 -7.58 0.58 1.23
C PHE A 12 -7.13 -0.64 2.06
N VAL A 13 -5.84 -0.78 2.31
CA VAL A 13 -5.29 -1.92 3.08
C VAL A 13 -5.74 -1.90 4.53
N GLY A 14 -5.75 -0.71 5.17
CA GLY A 14 -6.15 -0.58 6.57
C GLY A 14 -7.55 -1.08 6.87
N SER A 15 -8.50 -0.92 5.95
CA SER A 15 -9.86 -1.43 6.12
C SER A 15 -9.93 -2.96 6.15
N TYR A 16 -9.06 -3.64 5.44
CA TYR A 16 -8.94 -5.11 5.46
C TYR A 16 -8.20 -5.60 6.72
N ILE A 17 -7.21 -4.83 7.19
CA ILE A 17 -6.54 -5.13 8.47
C ILE A 17 -7.54 -5.01 9.63
N VAL A 18 -8.43 -4.01 9.62
CA VAL A 18 -9.52 -3.90 10.63
C VAL A 18 -10.37 -5.16 10.65
N ASP A 19 -10.87 -5.59 9.49
CA ASP A 19 -11.72 -6.77 9.39
C ASP A 19 -10.98 -8.03 9.89
N GLU A 20 -9.73 -8.22 9.47
CA GLU A 20 -8.95 -9.38 9.87
C GLU A 20 -8.66 -9.38 11.38
N LEU A 21 -8.37 -8.21 11.98
CA LEU A 21 -8.22 -8.07 13.43
C LEU A 21 -9.49 -8.50 14.18
N ILE A 22 -10.65 -8.01 13.74
CA ILE A 22 -11.95 -8.35 14.34
C ILE A 22 -12.25 -9.84 14.16
N ASN A 23 -12.03 -10.39 12.97
CA ASN A 23 -12.25 -11.81 12.66
C ASN A 23 -11.37 -12.73 13.54
N LYS A 24 -10.19 -12.28 13.96
CA LYS A 24 -9.30 -12.99 14.90
C LYS A 24 -9.62 -12.68 16.37
N GLY A 25 -10.65 -11.90 16.65
CA GLY A 25 -11.09 -11.56 17.99
C GLY A 25 -10.24 -10.49 18.68
N HIS A 26 -9.38 -9.78 17.94
CA HIS A 26 -8.63 -8.64 18.48
C HIS A 26 -9.52 -7.39 18.53
N LYS A 27 -9.10 -6.41 19.33
CA LYS A 27 -9.82 -5.14 19.52
C LYS A 27 -9.04 -3.98 18.88
N PRO A 28 -9.43 -3.48 17.68
CA PRO A 28 -8.79 -2.34 17.09
C PRO A 28 -9.08 -1.04 17.84
N ILE A 29 -8.01 -0.26 18.09
CA ILE A 29 -8.09 1.14 18.56
C ILE A 29 -7.55 2.00 17.43
N ILE A 30 -8.39 2.86 16.87
CA ILE A 30 -8.14 3.51 15.59
C ILE A 30 -8.02 5.02 15.76
N LEU A 31 -6.94 5.60 15.24
CA LEU A 31 -6.86 7.05 15.04
C LEU A 31 -7.64 7.45 13.79
N LEU A 32 -8.61 8.32 13.96
CA LEU A 32 -9.52 8.71 12.90
C LEU A 32 -9.65 10.22 12.79
N ARG A 33 -9.44 10.76 11.59
CA ARG A 33 -9.69 12.17 11.33
C ARG A 33 -11.18 12.49 11.39
N LYS A 34 -11.51 13.68 11.87
CA LYS A 34 -12.89 14.18 11.92
C LYS A 34 -13.58 14.01 10.55
N ASN A 35 -14.82 13.57 10.56
CA ASN A 35 -15.66 13.28 9.38
C ASN A 35 -15.20 12.09 8.52
N SER A 36 -14.30 11.24 9.02
CA SER A 36 -13.87 10.02 8.32
C SER A 36 -14.56 8.75 8.82
N GLU A 37 -15.46 8.84 9.79
CA GLU A 37 -16.17 7.69 10.40
C GLU A 37 -16.98 6.90 9.37
N LYS A 38 -17.57 7.58 8.40
CA LYS A 38 -18.33 6.97 7.30
C LYS A 38 -17.50 6.01 6.42
N LYS A 39 -16.16 6.07 6.54
CA LYS A 39 -15.24 5.21 5.79
C LYS A 39 -14.95 3.89 6.52
N LEU A 40 -15.40 3.72 7.75
CA LEU A 40 -15.26 2.48 8.51
C LEU A 40 -16.50 1.61 8.32
N ILE A 41 -16.31 0.37 7.89
CA ILE A 41 -17.39 -0.58 7.66
C ILE A 41 -17.86 -1.19 9.00
N GLN A 42 -16.93 -1.50 9.92
CA GLN A 42 -17.19 -2.11 11.22
C GLN A 42 -16.85 -1.17 12.38
N SER A 43 -17.38 0.05 12.33
CA SER A 43 -17.08 1.07 13.35
C SER A 43 -17.50 0.72 14.76
N SER A 44 -18.55 -0.10 14.92
CA SER A 44 -19.06 -0.56 16.23
C SER A 44 -18.11 -1.47 16.97
N GLU A 45 -17.25 -2.21 16.27
CA GLU A 45 -16.29 -3.15 16.83
C GLU A 45 -14.94 -2.50 17.15
N CYS A 46 -14.80 -1.20 16.85
CA CYS A 46 -13.55 -0.46 17.04
C CYS A 46 -13.69 0.62 18.13
N LYS A 47 -12.65 0.80 18.94
CA LYS A 47 -12.52 2.04 19.72
C LYS A 47 -11.94 3.13 18.83
N ILE A 48 -12.67 4.24 18.68
CA ILE A 48 -12.27 5.36 17.84
C ILE A 48 -11.69 6.48 18.70
N ILE A 49 -10.49 6.92 18.37
CA ILE A 49 -9.87 8.15 18.87
C ILE A 49 -9.87 9.17 17.75
N GLN A 50 -10.55 10.29 17.97
CA GLN A 50 -10.55 11.37 16.98
C GLN A 50 -9.27 12.19 17.07
N GLY A 51 -8.61 12.39 15.95
CA GLY A 51 -7.38 13.16 15.83
C GLY A 51 -6.70 12.97 14.48
N ASP A 52 -5.60 13.68 14.30
CA ASP A 52 -4.76 13.61 13.10
C ASP A 52 -3.39 13.01 13.46
N ILE A 53 -2.67 12.51 12.47
CA ILE A 53 -1.33 11.95 12.65
C ILE A 53 -0.28 13.00 13.09
N ASN A 54 -0.61 14.29 13.07
CA ASN A 54 0.21 15.35 13.60
C ASN A 54 -0.15 15.72 15.06
N ASP A 55 -1.18 15.12 15.63
CA ASP A 55 -1.64 15.34 16.99
C ASP A 55 -1.06 14.28 17.93
N MET A 56 -0.04 14.64 18.70
CA MET A 56 0.64 13.74 19.63
C MET A 56 -0.27 13.23 20.73
N ASP A 57 -1.21 14.06 21.24
CA ASP A 57 -2.14 13.63 22.28
C ASP A 57 -3.10 12.55 21.76
N ALA A 58 -3.59 12.71 20.53
CA ALA A 58 -4.43 11.71 19.88
C ALA A 58 -3.65 10.43 19.58
N ILE A 59 -2.39 10.52 19.15
CA ILE A 59 -1.49 9.37 18.93
C ILE A 59 -1.30 8.63 20.26
N ASN A 60 -0.93 9.33 21.33
CA ASN A 60 -0.70 8.73 22.64
C ASN A 60 -1.96 8.02 23.16
N LYS A 61 -3.13 8.65 23.09
CA LYS A 61 -4.42 8.04 23.45
C LYS A 61 -4.78 6.80 22.63
N THR A 62 -4.31 6.74 21.38
CA THR A 62 -4.53 5.59 20.50
C THR A 62 -3.65 4.42 20.89
N ILE A 63 -2.41 4.67 21.33
CA ILE A 63 -1.41 3.65 21.68
C ILE A 63 -1.52 3.20 23.14
N GLU A 64 -1.93 4.08 24.03
CA GLU A 64 -1.98 3.79 25.47
C GLU A 64 -2.80 2.55 25.80
N GLY A 65 -2.18 1.62 26.53
CA GLY A 65 -2.80 0.37 26.96
C GLY A 65 -3.14 -0.61 25.84
N THR A 66 -2.45 -0.50 24.71
CA THR A 66 -2.51 -1.50 23.62
C THR A 66 -1.38 -2.52 23.76
N ASP A 67 -1.51 -3.64 23.05
CA ASP A 67 -0.52 -4.72 23.05
C ASP A 67 0.44 -4.59 21.85
N ALA A 68 0.00 -3.95 20.77
CA ALA A 68 0.80 -3.72 19.56
C ALA A 68 0.32 -2.49 18.78
N VAL A 69 1.20 -1.99 17.93
CA VAL A 69 0.95 -0.88 17.03
C VAL A 69 1.11 -1.34 15.58
N ILE A 70 0.16 -1.01 14.72
CA ILE A 70 0.24 -1.18 13.26
C ILE A 70 0.22 0.20 12.62
N TYR A 71 1.23 0.51 11.82
CA TYR A 71 1.30 1.71 11.01
C TYR A 71 1.20 1.35 9.53
N CYS A 72 0.07 1.66 8.90
CA CYS A 72 -0.19 1.39 7.47
C CYS A 72 -0.61 2.64 6.69
N ILE A 73 -0.33 3.84 7.20
CA ILE A 73 -0.58 5.08 6.45
C ILE A 73 0.37 5.15 5.26
N GLY A 74 -0.20 5.39 4.09
CA GLY A 74 0.55 5.57 2.86
C GLY A 74 -0.27 6.34 1.83
N ILE A 75 0.43 7.12 1.01
CA ILE A 75 -0.13 7.83 -0.13
C ILE A 75 0.74 7.55 -1.35
N ILE A 76 0.15 7.53 -2.53
CA ILE A 76 0.87 7.36 -3.81
C ILE A 76 1.00 8.68 -4.58
N ARG A 77 0.39 9.74 -4.06
CA ARG A 77 0.40 11.09 -4.64
C ARG A 77 0.32 12.12 -3.53
N GLU A 78 1.11 13.17 -3.66
CA GLU A 78 1.14 14.28 -2.72
C GLU A 78 0.13 15.38 -3.05
N PHE A 79 -0.34 16.05 -2.00
CA PHE A 79 -1.13 17.28 -2.05
C PHE A 79 -0.56 18.29 -1.04
N PRO A 80 0.58 18.95 -1.35
CA PRO A 80 1.33 19.75 -0.37
C PRO A 80 0.51 20.86 0.26
N LYS A 81 -0.38 21.50 -0.52
CA LYS A 81 -1.29 22.55 -0.02
C LYS A 81 -2.25 22.07 1.08
N LYS A 82 -2.43 20.74 1.21
CA LYS A 82 -3.27 20.11 2.24
C LYS A 82 -2.43 19.45 3.34
N GLY A 83 -1.11 19.64 3.35
CA GLY A 83 -0.19 18.96 4.29
C GLY A 83 -0.06 17.46 4.02
N ILE A 84 -0.54 16.97 2.86
CA ILE A 84 -0.47 15.55 2.48
C ILE A 84 0.79 15.36 1.65
N THR A 85 1.89 14.99 2.31
CA THR A 85 3.20 14.76 1.70
C THR A 85 3.77 13.40 2.09
N TYR A 86 4.67 12.84 1.27
CA TYR A 86 5.37 11.62 1.60
C TYR A 86 6.15 11.77 2.91
N GLU A 87 6.87 12.87 3.06
CA GLU A 87 7.67 13.14 4.26
C GLU A 87 6.81 13.15 5.52
N ASN A 88 5.67 13.87 5.52
CA ASN A 88 4.81 13.95 6.69
C ASN A 88 4.14 12.61 7.02
N LEU A 89 3.62 11.89 6.01
CA LEU A 89 2.80 10.70 6.24
C LEU A 89 3.61 9.40 6.28
N HIS A 90 4.70 9.27 5.49
CA HIS A 90 5.49 8.05 5.50
C HIS A 90 6.54 8.06 6.61
N PHE A 91 7.24 9.20 6.79
CA PHE A 91 8.34 9.29 7.74
C PHE A 91 7.93 9.91 9.07
N HIS A 92 7.55 11.20 9.10
CA HIS A 92 7.26 11.88 10.37
C HIS A 92 6.08 11.29 11.13
N GLY A 93 5.02 10.87 10.43
CA GLY A 93 3.88 10.19 11.06
C GLY A 93 4.28 8.86 11.68
N ALA A 94 5.05 8.04 10.96
CA ALA A 94 5.57 6.79 11.50
C ALA A 94 6.49 7.04 12.69
N LYS A 95 7.41 8.01 12.59
CA LYS A 95 8.32 8.42 13.66
C LYS A 95 7.56 8.79 14.93
N ARG A 96 6.53 9.64 14.83
CA ARG A 96 5.69 10.02 16.00
C ARG A 96 5.07 8.80 16.68
N CYS A 97 4.52 7.87 15.90
CA CYS A 97 3.94 6.64 16.46
C CYS A 97 5.00 5.72 17.09
N ILE A 98 6.17 5.60 16.48
CA ILE A 98 7.31 4.83 17.01
C ILE A 98 7.78 5.42 18.36
N ASP A 99 7.96 6.75 18.41
CA ASP A 99 8.40 7.43 19.65
C ASP A 99 7.35 7.31 20.76
N SER A 100 6.06 7.44 20.43
CA SER A 100 4.96 7.25 21.35
C SER A 100 4.92 5.80 21.89
N ALA A 101 5.05 4.80 21.02
CA ALA A 101 5.11 3.39 21.43
C ALA A 101 6.26 3.14 22.43
N LYS A 102 7.46 3.68 22.16
CA LYS A 102 8.61 3.58 23.07
C LYS A 102 8.33 4.21 24.44
N ILE A 103 7.77 5.43 24.44
CA ILE A 103 7.49 6.17 25.69
C ILE A 103 6.43 5.45 26.52
N LEU A 104 5.42 4.87 25.87
CA LEU A 104 4.31 4.16 26.53
C LEU A 104 4.62 2.68 26.83
N GLY A 105 5.82 2.19 26.48
CA GLY A 105 6.24 0.82 26.73
C GLY A 105 5.55 -0.23 25.86
N ILE A 106 5.01 0.15 24.70
CA ILE A 106 4.41 -0.79 23.76
C ILE A 106 5.49 -1.27 22.79
N ASN A 107 5.98 -2.48 23.00
CA ASN A 107 7.15 -2.99 22.28
C ASN A 107 6.84 -3.49 20.86
N ARG A 108 5.66 -4.11 20.64
CA ARG A 108 5.32 -4.72 19.35
C ARG A 108 4.90 -3.66 18.34
N PHE A 109 5.65 -3.52 17.23
CA PHE A 109 5.40 -2.52 16.18
C PHE A 109 5.47 -3.14 14.79
N ILE A 110 4.42 -2.98 13.98
CA ILE A 110 4.34 -3.49 12.61
C ILE A 110 4.20 -2.33 11.65
N LEU A 111 5.15 -2.25 10.72
CA LEU A 111 5.24 -1.15 9.75
C LEU A 111 4.92 -1.64 8.33
N MET A 112 4.00 -0.94 7.65
CA MET A 112 3.83 -1.10 6.21
C MET A 112 4.78 -0.18 5.46
N SER A 113 5.80 -0.77 4.86
CA SER A 113 6.70 -0.14 3.91
C SER A 113 6.25 -0.41 2.47
N ALA A 114 7.16 -0.54 1.54
CA ALA A 114 6.89 -0.89 0.15
C ALA A 114 8.05 -1.69 -0.46
N ASN A 115 7.74 -2.62 -1.34
CA ASN A 115 8.78 -3.23 -2.17
C ASN A 115 9.37 -2.15 -3.09
N GLY A 116 10.68 -1.93 -3.03
CA GLY A 116 11.34 -0.81 -3.70
C GLY A 116 11.68 0.38 -2.80
N ALA A 117 11.36 0.33 -1.48
CA ALA A 117 11.88 1.29 -0.51
C ALA A 117 13.42 1.26 -0.51
N LYS A 118 14.05 2.38 -0.81
CA LYS A 118 15.52 2.50 -0.99
C LYS A 118 15.97 3.94 -0.78
N ILE A 119 17.26 4.09 -0.48
CA ILE A 119 17.97 5.37 -0.53
C ILE A 119 18.16 5.79 -2.01
N ASP A 120 18.26 7.08 -2.27
CA ASP A 120 18.44 7.65 -3.62
C ASP A 120 17.33 7.24 -4.63
N GLY A 121 16.13 6.99 -4.13
CA GLY A 121 14.95 6.69 -4.93
C GLY A 121 14.08 7.92 -5.22
N THR A 122 12.81 7.67 -5.53
CA THR A 122 11.79 8.72 -5.56
C THR A 122 11.44 9.15 -4.14
N GLY A 123 10.83 10.31 -3.95
CA GLY A 123 10.40 10.78 -2.63
C GLY A 123 9.53 9.76 -1.87
N TYR A 124 8.70 9.00 -2.60
CA TYR A 124 7.96 7.88 -2.04
C TYR A 124 8.89 6.78 -1.48
N GLN A 125 9.86 6.34 -2.28
CA GLN A 125 10.77 5.25 -1.92
C GLN A 125 11.69 5.63 -0.76
N GLU A 126 12.24 6.84 -0.80
CA GLU A 126 13.13 7.37 0.25
C GLU A 126 12.42 7.53 1.58
N THR A 127 11.21 8.11 1.60
CA THR A 127 10.48 8.33 2.86
C THR A 127 10.03 7.03 3.50
N LYS A 128 9.70 6.01 2.71
CA LYS A 128 9.46 4.66 3.22
C LYS A 128 10.72 4.03 3.80
N HIS A 129 11.85 4.17 3.11
CA HIS A 129 13.15 3.70 3.60
C HIS A 129 13.56 4.40 4.91
N LEU A 130 13.41 5.71 5.01
CA LEU A 130 13.71 6.47 6.23
C LEU A 130 12.88 5.99 7.43
N ALA A 131 11.60 5.68 7.22
CA ALA A 131 10.75 5.14 8.29
C ALA A 131 11.22 3.76 8.75
N GLU A 132 11.65 2.89 7.83
CA GLU A 132 12.22 1.59 8.17
C GLU A 132 13.50 1.72 8.99
N GLU A 133 14.44 2.55 8.53
CA GLU A 133 15.71 2.74 9.22
C GLU A 133 15.50 3.32 10.61
N TYR A 134 14.60 4.31 10.75
CA TYR A 134 14.28 4.85 12.06
C TYR A 134 13.74 3.78 13.01
N LEU A 135 12.84 2.92 12.53
CA LEU A 135 12.28 1.82 13.33
C LEU A 135 13.35 0.78 13.71
N LYS A 136 14.23 0.42 12.78
CA LYS A 136 15.31 -0.56 12.97
C LYS A 136 16.32 -0.12 14.05
N TYR A 137 16.56 1.19 14.19
CA TYR A 137 17.42 1.75 15.23
C TYR A 137 16.80 1.74 16.63
N THR A 138 15.53 1.33 16.76
CA THR A 138 14.88 1.21 18.05
C THR A 138 15.02 -0.19 18.66
N ASN A 139 14.75 -0.30 19.97
CA ASN A 139 14.67 -1.59 20.65
C ASN A 139 13.28 -2.24 20.55
N LEU A 140 12.35 -1.68 19.76
CA LEU A 140 11.03 -2.25 19.59
C LEU A 140 11.07 -3.63 18.90
N ASP A 141 10.12 -4.47 19.21
CA ASP A 141 9.89 -5.77 18.56
C ASP A 141 9.17 -5.56 17.23
N TRP A 142 9.91 -5.02 16.26
CA TRP A 142 9.34 -4.61 15.00
C TRP A 142 9.27 -5.73 13.96
N THR A 143 8.28 -5.63 13.09
CA THR A 143 8.20 -6.35 11.82
C THR A 143 7.88 -5.35 10.72
N ILE A 144 8.60 -5.45 9.59
CA ILE A 144 8.41 -4.59 8.42
C ILE A 144 7.89 -5.43 7.27
N PHE A 145 6.77 -5.03 6.67
CA PHE A 145 6.26 -5.61 5.45
C PHE A 145 6.47 -4.66 4.27
N ARG A 146 7.02 -5.18 3.19
CA ARG A 146 7.27 -4.50 1.92
C ARG A 146 6.38 -5.08 0.82
N PRO A 147 5.08 -4.72 0.79
CA PRO A 147 4.21 -5.19 -0.27
C PRO A 147 4.61 -4.60 -1.62
N SER A 148 4.44 -5.40 -2.66
CA SER A 148 4.51 -4.96 -4.05
C SER A 148 3.20 -4.29 -4.47
N LEU A 149 2.69 -4.57 -5.65
CA LEU A 149 1.42 -4.04 -6.14
C LEU A 149 0.24 -4.71 -5.43
N ILE A 150 -0.45 -3.99 -4.56
CA ILE A 150 -1.62 -4.51 -3.84
C ILE A 150 -2.88 -4.32 -4.69
N PHE A 151 -3.67 -5.39 -4.87
CA PHE A 151 -4.93 -5.36 -5.59
C PHE A 151 -6.08 -5.94 -4.75
N GLY A 152 -7.32 -5.57 -5.10
CA GLY A 152 -8.54 -6.05 -4.45
C GLY A 152 -9.61 -4.96 -4.41
N ASN A 153 -10.83 -5.31 -4.01
CA ASN A 153 -11.94 -4.36 -3.97
C ASN A 153 -11.64 -3.18 -3.03
N PRO A 154 -11.60 -1.93 -3.51
CA PRO A 154 -11.33 -0.76 -2.67
C PRO A 154 -12.46 -0.46 -1.68
N ARG A 155 -13.66 -1.05 -1.86
CA ARG A 155 -14.88 -0.86 -1.02
C ARG A 155 -15.40 0.57 -0.98
N SER A 156 -14.73 1.50 -1.66
CA SER A 156 -15.12 2.90 -1.76
C SER A 156 -14.38 3.55 -2.93
N ASN A 157 -15.06 4.43 -3.65
CA ASN A 157 -14.47 5.18 -4.76
C ASN A 157 -13.37 6.16 -4.34
N ASP A 158 -13.32 6.50 -3.05
CA ASP A 158 -12.32 7.43 -2.48
C ASP A 158 -10.99 6.75 -2.12
N ARG A 159 -10.92 5.42 -2.19
CA ARG A 159 -9.71 4.66 -1.88
C ARG A 159 -8.94 4.36 -3.15
N PRO A 160 -7.72 4.89 -3.31
CA PRO A 160 -6.92 4.57 -4.48
C PRO A 160 -6.55 3.08 -4.46
N GLU A 161 -6.92 2.39 -5.53
CA GLU A 161 -6.55 1.01 -5.79
C GLU A 161 -6.09 0.91 -7.24
N PHE A 162 -5.02 0.18 -7.47
CA PHE A 162 -4.30 0.17 -8.72
C PHE A 162 -5.15 -0.29 -9.93
N CYS A 163 -5.84 -1.42 -9.81
CA CYS A 163 -6.60 -1.97 -10.94
C CYS A 163 -7.83 -1.09 -11.27
N THR A 164 -8.47 -0.54 -10.25
CA THR A 164 -9.58 0.41 -10.42
C THR A 164 -9.09 1.69 -11.10
N GLN A 165 -7.92 2.19 -10.69
CA GLN A 165 -7.32 3.37 -11.30
C GLN A 165 -6.97 3.10 -12.79
N LEU A 166 -6.37 1.95 -13.08
CA LEU A 166 -6.04 1.55 -14.46
C LEU A 166 -7.29 1.38 -15.34
N LYS A 167 -8.36 0.79 -14.79
CA LYS A 167 -9.66 0.72 -15.46
C LYS A 167 -10.13 2.12 -15.84
N LYS A 168 -10.10 3.06 -14.89
CA LYS A 168 -10.55 4.44 -15.10
C LYS A 168 -9.69 5.20 -16.10
N ASP A 169 -8.37 5.14 -15.95
CA ASP A 169 -7.45 6.02 -16.70
C ASP A 169 -7.08 5.47 -18.06
N MET A 170 -7.10 4.14 -18.25
CA MET A 170 -6.68 3.52 -19.50
C MET A 170 -7.79 2.77 -20.23
N LEU A 171 -8.60 1.97 -19.51
CA LEU A 171 -9.57 1.10 -20.17
C LEU A 171 -10.86 1.79 -20.56
N SER A 172 -11.23 2.88 -19.88
CA SER A 172 -12.41 3.68 -20.24
C SER A 172 -12.19 4.58 -21.46
N LEU A 173 -10.94 4.85 -21.83
CA LEU A 173 -10.64 5.68 -22.99
C LEU A 173 -10.67 4.85 -24.29
N PRO A 174 -11.16 5.39 -25.41
CA PRO A 174 -11.22 4.69 -26.72
C PRO A 174 -9.87 4.67 -27.46
N ILE A 175 -8.76 4.76 -26.74
CA ILE A 175 -7.40 4.75 -27.28
C ILE A 175 -6.65 3.50 -26.80
N PRO A 176 -5.66 2.99 -27.55
CA PRO A 176 -4.83 1.87 -27.12
C PRO A 176 -4.11 2.16 -25.78
N ALA A 177 -3.95 1.14 -24.93
CA ALA A 177 -3.18 1.27 -23.72
C ALA A 177 -1.67 1.26 -24.01
N PRO A 178 -0.86 2.09 -23.33
CA PRO A 178 0.57 2.15 -23.60
C PRO A 178 1.31 0.97 -22.97
N ASN A 179 2.07 0.24 -23.78
CA ASN A 179 3.13 -0.64 -23.34
C ASN A 179 4.43 0.13 -23.29
N PHE A 180 4.80 0.58 -22.11
CA PHE A 180 6.01 1.39 -21.93
C PHE A 180 7.28 0.58 -22.19
N PHE A 181 8.31 1.24 -22.71
CA PHE A 181 9.65 0.68 -22.85
C PHE A 181 10.73 1.73 -22.59
N ASN A 182 11.85 1.27 -22.06
CA ASN A 182 13.05 2.08 -21.86
C ASN A 182 13.98 1.97 -23.09
N GLY A 183 14.69 3.06 -23.39
CA GLY A 183 15.62 3.11 -24.53
C GLY A 183 14.89 3.26 -25.86
N LEU A 184 15.51 2.76 -26.95
CA LEU A 184 15.05 2.94 -28.33
C LEU A 184 14.42 1.66 -28.93
N ASN A 185 14.43 0.55 -28.21
CA ASN A 185 13.93 -0.75 -28.73
C ASN A 185 12.49 -1.02 -28.33
N PRO A 186 11.51 -0.86 -29.22
CA PRO A 186 10.10 -1.10 -28.93
C PRO A 186 9.75 -2.58 -28.71
N LEU A 187 10.63 -3.53 -29.05
CA LEU A 187 10.43 -4.96 -28.79
C LEU A 187 10.42 -5.31 -27.29
N ASN A 188 10.90 -4.40 -26.44
CA ASN A 188 10.85 -4.52 -24.98
C ASN A 188 9.60 -3.88 -24.37
N ALA A 189 8.67 -3.42 -25.18
CA ALA A 189 7.45 -2.77 -24.70
C ALA A 189 6.62 -3.69 -23.79
N GLY A 190 6.28 -3.19 -22.61
CA GLY A 190 5.47 -3.88 -21.62
C GLY A 190 6.14 -5.08 -20.93
N LYS A 191 7.46 -5.24 -21.04
CA LYS A 191 8.21 -6.37 -20.47
C LYS A 191 8.74 -6.13 -19.04
N PHE A 192 8.53 -4.97 -18.44
CA PHE A 192 8.75 -4.83 -17.02
C PHE A 192 7.67 -5.60 -16.24
N ALA A 193 8.05 -6.15 -15.11
CA ALA A 193 7.20 -7.09 -14.37
C ALA A 193 6.84 -6.55 -12.98
N MET A 194 5.73 -7.04 -12.47
CA MET A 194 5.22 -6.80 -11.12
C MET A 194 4.71 -8.09 -10.50
N SER A 195 4.77 -8.21 -9.20
CA SER A 195 4.23 -9.31 -8.42
C SER A 195 2.97 -8.88 -7.66
N PRO A 196 1.77 -8.81 -8.31
CA PRO A 196 0.55 -8.39 -7.62
C PRO A 196 0.24 -9.27 -6.43
N ILE A 197 -0.16 -8.66 -5.31
CA ILE A 197 -0.58 -9.38 -4.11
C ILE A 197 -1.99 -8.94 -3.69
N HIS A 198 -2.83 -9.91 -3.35
CA HIS A 198 -4.19 -9.61 -2.92
C HIS A 198 -4.22 -8.98 -1.52
N VAL A 199 -5.08 -7.98 -1.33
CA VAL A 199 -5.19 -7.23 -0.09
C VAL A 199 -5.54 -8.08 1.13
N ASN A 200 -6.33 -9.15 0.97
CA ASN A 200 -6.61 -10.11 2.06
C ASN A 200 -5.34 -10.81 2.53
N ASN A 201 -4.46 -11.21 1.61
CA ASN A 201 -3.17 -11.80 1.98
C ASN A 201 -2.31 -10.80 2.77
N VAL A 202 -2.27 -9.53 2.33
CA VAL A 202 -1.55 -8.48 3.06
C VAL A 202 -2.10 -8.34 4.48
N ALA A 203 -3.41 -8.22 4.64
CA ALA A 203 -4.05 -8.12 5.95
C ALA A 203 -3.74 -9.33 6.85
N ALA A 204 -3.79 -10.54 6.28
CA ALA A 204 -3.48 -11.77 7.01
C ALA A 204 -2.02 -11.79 7.51
N PHE A 205 -1.04 -11.34 6.69
CA PHE A 205 0.36 -11.22 7.12
C PHE A 205 0.51 -10.28 8.30
N PHE A 206 -0.12 -9.11 8.24
CA PHE A 206 -0.08 -8.12 9.32
C PHE A 206 -0.63 -8.68 10.62
N VAL A 207 -1.81 -9.27 10.57
CA VAL A 207 -2.49 -9.74 11.79
C VAL A 207 -1.82 -10.98 12.37
N LYS A 208 -1.44 -11.97 11.55
CA LYS A 208 -0.70 -13.14 12.03
C LYS A 208 0.63 -12.77 12.67
N SER A 209 1.34 -11.79 12.11
CA SER A 209 2.65 -11.40 12.67
C SER A 209 2.58 -10.82 14.07
N ILE A 210 1.43 -10.31 14.52
CA ILE A 210 1.30 -9.71 15.86
C ILE A 210 1.71 -10.71 16.95
N GLU A 211 1.25 -11.95 16.85
CA GLU A 211 1.47 -13.02 17.82
C GLU A 211 2.69 -13.89 17.52
N MET A 212 3.33 -13.71 16.35
CA MET A 212 4.48 -14.52 15.93
C MET A 212 5.80 -13.87 16.33
N GLU A 213 6.37 -14.27 17.47
CA GLU A 213 7.68 -13.80 17.96
C GLU A 213 8.80 -14.01 16.94
N THR A 214 8.71 -15.07 16.14
CA THR A 214 9.68 -15.40 15.08
C THR A 214 9.75 -14.34 13.96
N THR A 215 8.79 -13.41 13.90
CA THR A 215 8.76 -12.29 12.97
C THR A 215 9.44 -11.02 13.51
N ILE A 216 9.83 -11.01 14.77
CA ILE A 216 10.48 -9.87 15.42
C ILE A 216 11.84 -9.59 14.74
N LYS A 217 12.13 -8.31 14.47
CA LYS A 217 13.34 -7.84 13.78
C LYS A 217 13.49 -8.40 12.37
N LYS A 218 12.38 -8.68 11.69
CA LYS A 218 12.35 -9.21 10.33
C LYS A 218 11.67 -8.25 9.37
N THR A 219 12.17 -8.25 8.13
CA THR A 219 11.57 -7.56 6.98
C THR A 219 11.13 -8.61 5.97
N TYR A 220 9.87 -8.54 5.53
CA TYR A 220 9.29 -9.46 4.56
C TYR A 220 8.86 -8.71 3.31
N HIS A 221 9.29 -9.19 2.14
CA HIS A 221 8.75 -8.76 0.87
C HIS A 221 7.46 -9.53 0.60
N LEU A 222 6.42 -8.84 0.14
CA LEU A 222 5.11 -9.44 -0.11
C LEU A 222 4.71 -9.23 -1.56
N GLY A 223 4.66 -10.30 -2.33
CA GLY A 223 4.23 -10.31 -3.72
C GLY A 223 3.66 -11.67 -4.12
N GLY A 224 2.82 -11.70 -5.12
CA GLY A 224 2.37 -12.91 -5.78
C GLY A 224 3.29 -13.32 -6.93
N ILE A 225 2.75 -14.12 -7.84
CA ILE A 225 3.42 -14.48 -9.10
C ILE A 225 3.70 -13.21 -9.91
N ALA A 226 4.86 -13.14 -10.56
CA ALA A 226 5.24 -12.04 -11.40
C ALA A 226 4.52 -12.07 -12.76
N TYR A 227 3.98 -10.94 -13.17
CA TYR A 227 3.34 -10.73 -14.48
C TYR A 227 4.01 -9.58 -15.20
N TYR A 228 4.13 -9.67 -16.52
CA TYR A 228 4.51 -8.52 -17.34
C TYR A 228 3.40 -7.46 -17.37
N TRP A 229 3.77 -6.21 -17.51
CA TRP A 229 2.84 -5.08 -17.59
C TRP A 229 1.73 -5.29 -18.62
N LYS A 230 2.08 -5.75 -19.81
CA LYS A 230 1.11 -6.04 -20.87
C LYS A 230 0.07 -7.09 -20.44
N ASP A 231 0.50 -8.10 -19.68
CA ASP A 231 -0.38 -9.19 -19.23
C ASP A 231 -1.29 -8.71 -18.09
N ILE A 232 -0.79 -7.81 -17.23
CA ILE A 232 -1.61 -7.12 -16.21
C ILE A 232 -2.74 -6.33 -16.88
N ILE A 233 -2.40 -5.49 -17.88
CA ILE A 233 -3.41 -4.72 -18.63
C ILE A 233 -4.45 -5.63 -19.28
N LEU A 234 -4.02 -6.70 -19.94
CA LEU A 234 -4.92 -7.63 -20.62
C LEU A 234 -5.82 -8.39 -19.64
N THR A 235 -5.28 -8.79 -18.49
CA THR A 235 -6.05 -9.47 -17.44
C THR A 235 -7.12 -8.55 -16.87
N ILE A 236 -6.78 -7.29 -16.58
CA ILE A 236 -7.74 -6.28 -16.10
C ILE A 236 -8.80 -6.00 -17.17
N ALA A 237 -8.40 -5.85 -18.44
CA ALA A 237 -9.35 -5.64 -19.55
C ALA A 237 -10.33 -6.81 -19.68
N LYS A 238 -9.83 -8.04 -19.60
CA LYS A 238 -10.66 -9.25 -19.63
C LYS A 238 -11.62 -9.32 -18.44
N ALA A 239 -11.16 -8.97 -17.23
CA ALA A 239 -12.01 -8.90 -16.04
C ALA A 239 -13.14 -7.85 -16.20
N CYS A 240 -12.87 -6.76 -16.89
CA CYS A 240 -13.88 -5.74 -17.24
C CYS A 240 -14.72 -6.09 -18.48
N GLU A 241 -14.57 -7.28 -19.06
CA GLU A 241 -15.25 -7.71 -20.30
C GLU A 241 -14.99 -6.77 -21.49
N LYS A 242 -13.83 -6.12 -21.49
CA LYS A 242 -13.41 -5.16 -22.55
C LYS A 242 -12.27 -5.73 -23.38
N LYS A 243 -12.33 -5.47 -24.69
CA LYS A 243 -11.18 -5.68 -25.58
C LYS A 243 -10.31 -4.42 -25.56
N LYS A 244 -9.04 -4.57 -25.24
CA LYS A 244 -8.09 -3.45 -25.19
C LYS A 244 -6.87 -3.75 -26.04
N TRP A 245 -6.56 -2.84 -26.93
CA TRP A 245 -5.34 -2.88 -27.73
C TRP A 245 -4.23 -2.16 -26.99
N THR A 246 -3.02 -2.60 -27.22
CA THR A 246 -1.82 -1.99 -26.63
C THR A 246 -0.88 -1.54 -27.74
N ILE A 247 -0.19 -0.43 -27.51
CA ILE A 247 0.84 0.08 -28.41
C ILE A 247 2.14 0.33 -27.65
N PRO A 248 3.31 0.13 -28.27
CA PRO A 248 4.57 0.54 -27.68
C PRO A 248 4.59 2.05 -27.42
N ALA A 249 5.02 2.45 -26.23
CA ALA A 249 5.15 3.85 -25.84
C ALA A 249 6.52 4.10 -25.18
N PRO A 250 7.35 5.01 -25.71
CA PRO A 250 8.64 5.30 -25.14
C PRO A 250 8.50 5.99 -23.78
N ALA A 251 9.12 5.43 -22.76
CA ALA A 251 9.03 5.90 -21.39
C ALA A 251 9.49 7.34 -21.21
N PHE A 252 10.50 7.77 -21.96
CA PHE A 252 11.02 9.14 -21.85
C PHE A 252 9.97 10.18 -22.23
N ALA A 253 9.14 9.91 -23.25
CA ALA A 253 8.09 10.83 -23.67
C ALA A 253 7.02 11.00 -22.57
N ILE A 254 6.62 9.89 -21.94
CA ILE A 254 5.66 9.93 -20.82
C ILE A 254 6.27 10.61 -19.59
N LYS A 255 7.57 10.39 -19.32
CA LYS A 255 8.28 11.09 -18.23
C LYS A 255 8.30 12.60 -18.42
N ILE A 256 8.53 13.08 -19.66
CA ILE A 256 8.48 14.50 -19.98
C ILE A 256 7.06 15.06 -19.75
N ILE A 257 6.05 14.41 -20.29
CA ILE A 257 4.65 14.81 -20.10
C ILE A 257 4.27 14.81 -18.62
N ALA A 258 4.62 13.76 -17.87
CA ALA A 258 4.36 13.67 -16.45
C ALA A 258 5.13 14.73 -15.63
N SER A 259 6.32 15.14 -16.06
CA SER A 259 7.08 16.23 -15.40
C SER A 259 6.37 17.58 -15.57
N LEU A 260 5.75 17.82 -16.70
CA LEU A 260 5.05 19.07 -17.00
C LEU A 260 3.63 19.09 -16.40
N LEU A 261 2.90 17.99 -16.55
CA LEU A 261 1.47 17.91 -16.23
C LEU A 261 1.18 17.20 -14.91
N GLY A 262 2.09 16.40 -14.37
CA GLY A 262 1.89 15.62 -13.15
C GLY A 262 1.59 16.44 -11.88
N ARG A 263 1.89 17.74 -11.90
CA ARG A 263 1.50 18.70 -10.84
C ARG A 263 -0.01 18.97 -10.79
N PHE A 264 -0.73 18.72 -11.89
CA PHE A 264 -2.17 18.94 -11.96
C PHE A 264 -2.92 17.68 -11.49
N SER A 265 -3.91 17.85 -10.63
CA SER A 265 -4.66 16.73 -10.05
C SER A 265 -5.46 15.90 -11.06
N TRP A 266 -5.80 16.48 -12.21
CA TRP A 266 -6.51 15.80 -13.27
C TRP A 266 -5.61 14.88 -14.12
N PHE A 267 -4.27 15.09 -14.09
CA PHE A 267 -3.35 14.25 -14.85
C PHE A 267 -3.13 12.91 -14.13
N PRO A 268 -3.28 11.76 -14.83
CA PRO A 268 -3.44 10.45 -14.16
C PRO A 268 -2.17 9.93 -13.47
N ILE A 269 -0.97 10.33 -13.92
CA ILE A 269 0.29 9.77 -13.43
C ILE A 269 1.31 10.88 -13.13
N THR A 270 2.07 10.73 -12.04
CA THR A 270 3.19 11.62 -11.71
C THR A 270 4.52 11.09 -12.28
N LYS A 271 5.55 11.94 -12.31
CA LYS A 271 6.90 11.52 -12.70
C LYS A 271 7.43 10.38 -11.82
N ASP A 272 7.19 10.44 -10.53
CA ASP A 272 7.62 9.41 -9.57
C ASP A 272 6.90 8.09 -9.80
N GLN A 273 5.59 8.14 -10.03
CA GLN A 273 4.80 6.95 -10.33
C GLN A 273 5.27 6.24 -11.62
N ILE A 274 5.54 6.99 -12.71
CA ILE A 274 6.07 6.37 -13.94
C ILE A 274 7.49 5.83 -13.74
N THR A 275 8.32 6.49 -12.93
CA THR A 275 9.66 6.01 -12.61
C THR A 275 9.59 4.68 -11.87
N MET A 276 8.79 4.58 -10.80
CA MET A 276 8.60 3.35 -10.04
C MET A 276 7.96 2.23 -10.89
N LEU A 277 7.02 2.59 -11.76
CA LEU A 277 6.38 1.64 -12.67
C LEU A 277 7.41 0.97 -13.59
N LEU A 278 8.31 1.74 -14.16
CA LEU A 278 9.32 1.27 -15.10
C LEU A 278 10.49 0.51 -14.46
N GLU A 279 10.75 0.74 -13.18
CA GLU A 279 11.69 -0.08 -12.40
C GLU A 279 11.17 -1.51 -12.25
N GLY A 280 9.86 -1.69 -12.38
CA GLY A 280 9.19 -2.93 -12.03
C GLY A 280 8.99 -3.08 -10.52
N ASN A 281 8.27 -4.12 -10.11
CA ASN A 281 8.00 -4.36 -8.71
C ASN A 281 7.83 -5.86 -8.47
N VAL A 282 8.93 -6.59 -8.56
CA VAL A 282 8.98 -8.06 -8.44
C VAL A 282 9.60 -8.46 -7.12
N CYS A 283 9.01 -9.44 -6.47
CA CYS A 283 9.60 -10.14 -5.34
C CYS A 283 9.06 -11.58 -5.29
N ASP A 284 9.90 -12.52 -4.88
CA ASP A 284 9.47 -13.86 -4.56
C ASP A 284 9.12 -13.95 -3.07
N SER A 285 7.87 -14.28 -2.79
CA SER A 285 7.35 -14.41 -1.43
C SER A 285 6.88 -15.82 -1.11
N SER A 286 7.24 -16.82 -1.91
CA SER A 286 6.81 -18.22 -1.73
C SER A 286 7.17 -18.74 -0.34
N GLU A 287 8.40 -18.51 0.12
CA GLU A 287 8.84 -18.90 1.46
C GLU A 287 8.05 -18.15 2.55
N THR A 288 7.74 -16.87 2.33
CA THR A 288 6.95 -16.07 3.26
C THR A 288 5.53 -16.59 3.37
N PHE A 289 4.87 -16.91 2.27
CA PHE A 289 3.55 -17.54 2.26
C PHE A 289 3.54 -18.86 3.03
N ASN A 290 4.51 -19.72 2.78
CA ASN A 290 4.67 -20.99 3.47
C ASN A 290 4.94 -20.79 4.98
N PHE A 291 5.86 -19.90 5.33
CA PHE A 291 6.21 -19.61 6.73
C PHE A 291 5.02 -19.11 7.54
N PHE A 292 4.20 -18.24 6.95
CA PHE A 292 2.99 -17.73 7.60
C PHE A 292 1.79 -18.67 7.45
N ASN A 293 1.90 -19.76 6.71
CA ASN A 293 0.79 -20.66 6.35
C ASN A 293 -0.42 -19.86 5.82
N ILE A 294 -0.18 -19.09 4.78
CA ILE A 294 -1.17 -18.30 4.05
C ILE A 294 -1.20 -18.77 2.61
N GLU A 295 -2.39 -19.07 2.10
CA GLU A 295 -2.56 -19.41 0.68
C GLU A 295 -2.54 -18.15 -0.19
N PRO A 296 -1.71 -18.09 -1.25
CA PRO A 296 -1.66 -16.95 -2.14
C PRO A 296 -2.93 -16.84 -2.99
N THR A 297 -3.60 -15.70 -2.93
CA THR A 297 -4.74 -15.40 -3.81
C THR A 297 -4.23 -14.99 -5.19
N PRO A 298 -4.62 -15.70 -6.28
CA PRO A 298 -4.07 -15.44 -7.61
C PRO A 298 -4.56 -14.11 -8.20
N PHE A 299 -3.76 -13.51 -9.07
CA PHE A 299 -4.16 -12.37 -9.88
C PHE A 299 -4.80 -12.87 -11.20
N ASN A 300 -6.12 -12.94 -11.23
CA ASN A 300 -6.87 -13.44 -12.38
C ASN A 300 -8.23 -12.73 -12.53
N THR A 301 -9.00 -13.10 -13.53
CA THR A 301 -10.30 -12.48 -13.81
C THR A 301 -11.34 -12.70 -12.73
N GLU A 302 -11.25 -13.78 -11.96
CA GLU A 302 -12.18 -14.10 -10.88
C GLU A 302 -11.94 -13.18 -9.67
N THR A 303 -10.68 -13.03 -9.26
CA THR A 303 -10.30 -12.17 -8.14
C THR A 303 -10.40 -10.67 -8.47
N LEU A 304 -10.52 -10.33 -9.75
CA LEU A 304 -10.74 -8.98 -10.27
C LEU A 304 -12.23 -8.70 -10.62
N ASP A 305 -13.15 -9.58 -10.23
CA ASP A 305 -14.59 -9.47 -10.55
C ASP A 305 -15.22 -8.14 -10.06
N TYR A 306 -14.68 -7.56 -8.98
CA TYR A 306 -15.09 -6.23 -8.47
C TYR A 306 -14.89 -5.10 -9.49
N LEU A 307 -14.15 -5.32 -10.57
CA LEU A 307 -13.95 -4.33 -11.64
C LEU A 307 -15.13 -4.30 -12.65
N LYS A 308 -16.05 -5.23 -12.61
CA LYS A 308 -17.22 -5.24 -13.52
C LYS A 308 -18.21 -4.12 -13.20
N ASN A 309 -18.25 -3.67 -11.97
CA ASN A 309 -19.18 -2.66 -11.46
C ASN A 309 -18.70 -1.22 -11.72
#